data_d7b5a2d954aa07a85c9b2aace2a3fc7a
#
_entry.id   d7b5a2d954aa07a85c9b2aace2a3fc7a
#
_cell.length_a   1.000
_cell.length_b   1.000
_cell.length_c   1.000
_cell.angle_alpha   90.00
_cell.angle_beta   90.00
_cell.angle_gamma   90.00
#
_symmetry.space_group_name_H-M   'P 1'
#
loop_
_entity.id
_entity.type
_entity.pdbx_description
1 polymer ?
#
loop_
_entity_poly.entity_id
_entity_poly.type
_entity_poly.pdbx_seq_one_letter_code
_entity_poly.pdbx_strand_id
1 'polypeptide(L)'
;MDPQAPVFRALSDPSRRLLLDRLFERDGQTLGELCTVLPEMTRFGVMRHLGVLEKADLIATRKVGREKRHYLNPVPIRLMHDRWISKYALPVLGAMSNLKDHLEGRPVTANLPDHVYSVYLKADQARVWRAITDGVETEQYYYGTRVGSTWERGARITYEYPDGTLAADGEVLDIDPPNKLAMSFHARWDPTIEAEGPVTMTWELEAEGPESTKLTVITGGLKAGSKTAEEFTGGIVYIVSGLKTYVETGAPMAVAAAG
;
A
#
# COMPACT_ATOMS: atom_id res chain seq x y z
N MET A 1 12.49 5.86 21.83
CA MET A 1 12.63 4.45 21.39
C MET A 1 12.61 4.47 19.87
N ASP A 2 13.47 3.74 19.16
CA ASP A 2 13.46 3.76 17.69
C ASP A 2 12.18 3.06 17.16
N PRO A 3 11.29 3.74 16.45
CA PRO A 3 10.04 3.17 15.96
C PRO A 3 10.26 2.06 14.92
N GLN A 4 11.44 1.99 14.31
CA GLN A 4 11.79 0.97 13.31
C GLN A 4 12.47 -0.27 13.91
N ALA A 5 12.80 -0.28 15.21
CA ALA A 5 13.43 -1.42 15.87
C ALA A 5 12.64 -2.74 15.74
N PRO A 6 11.29 -2.75 15.78
CA PRO A 6 10.51 -3.96 15.53
C PRO A 6 10.70 -4.53 14.12
N VAL A 7 10.80 -3.66 13.10
CA VAL A 7 11.01 -4.05 11.69
C VAL A 7 12.36 -4.72 11.52
N PHE A 8 13.45 -4.10 12.02
CA PHE A 8 14.80 -4.70 11.98
C PHE A 8 14.83 -6.06 12.65
N ARG A 9 14.22 -6.17 13.85
CA ARG A 9 14.15 -7.43 14.59
C ARG A 9 13.34 -8.49 13.83
N ALA A 10 12.26 -8.11 13.17
CA ALA A 10 11.46 -9.02 12.36
C ALA A 10 12.25 -9.51 11.14
N LEU A 11 12.96 -8.64 10.44
CA LEU A 11 13.75 -8.97 9.26
C LEU A 11 15.05 -9.72 9.54
N SER A 12 15.55 -9.76 10.79
CA SER A 12 16.80 -10.47 11.14
C SER A 12 16.72 -11.99 11.02
N ASP A 13 15.52 -12.58 11.03
CA ASP A 13 15.31 -14.03 11.00
C ASP A 13 15.09 -14.52 9.55
N PRO A 14 15.84 -15.55 9.08
CA PRO A 14 15.72 -16.03 7.71
C PRO A 14 14.36 -16.65 7.39
N SER A 15 13.74 -17.37 8.34
CA SER A 15 12.42 -17.97 8.13
C SER A 15 11.34 -16.91 7.91
N ARG A 16 11.43 -15.79 8.60
CA ARG A 16 10.48 -14.68 8.41
C ARG A 16 10.67 -14.00 7.05
N ARG A 17 11.91 -13.86 6.57
CA ARG A 17 12.15 -13.34 5.21
C ARG A 17 11.57 -14.26 4.14
N LEU A 18 11.74 -15.59 4.27
CA LEU A 18 11.12 -16.56 3.35
C LEU A 18 9.58 -16.46 3.32
N LEU A 19 8.95 -16.24 4.47
CA LEU A 19 7.49 -16.01 4.53
C LEU A 19 7.08 -14.71 3.84
N LEU A 20 7.86 -13.64 3.97
CA LEU A 20 7.63 -12.37 3.27
C LEU A 20 7.85 -12.51 1.77
N ASP A 21 8.91 -13.20 1.34
CA ASP A 21 9.18 -13.50 -0.08
C ASP A 21 8.03 -14.29 -0.70
N ARG A 22 7.49 -15.26 0.05
CA ARG A 22 6.34 -16.03 -0.41
C ARG A 22 5.06 -15.21 -0.54
N LEU A 23 4.83 -14.27 0.38
CA LEU A 23 3.71 -13.34 0.29
C LEU A 23 3.93 -12.32 -0.84
N PHE A 24 5.17 -11.93 -1.11
CA PHE A 24 5.51 -11.08 -2.26
C PHE A 24 5.19 -11.78 -3.60
N GLU A 25 5.49 -13.08 -3.72
CA GLU A 25 5.16 -13.86 -4.92
C GLU A 25 3.64 -14.03 -5.10
N ARG A 26 2.91 -14.26 -4.00
CA ARG A 26 1.46 -14.44 -3.99
C ARG A 26 0.88 -13.99 -2.65
N ASP A 27 0.15 -12.93 -2.65
CA ASP A 27 -0.53 -12.36 -1.49
C ASP A 27 -1.81 -13.15 -1.09
N GLY A 28 -2.38 -12.84 0.06
CA GLY A 28 -3.66 -13.40 0.51
C GLY A 28 -3.61 -14.88 0.90
N GLN A 29 -2.46 -15.38 1.37
CA GLN A 29 -2.29 -16.78 1.74
C GLN A 29 -2.78 -17.09 3.15
N THR A 30 -3.30 -18.30 3.32
CA THR A 30 -3.69 -18.89 4.62
C THR A 30 -2.46 -19.40 5.38
N LEU A 31 -2.60 -19.61 6.69
CA LEU A 31 -1.56 -20.26 7.50
C LEU A 31 -1.18 -21.64 6.93
N GLY A 32 -2.16 -22.40 6.41
CA GLY A 32 -1.90 -23.71 5.82
C GLY A 32 -0.97 -23.64 4.61
N GLU A 33 -1.23 -22.70 3.70
CA GLU A 33 -0.38 -22.47 2.52
C GLU A 33 1.01 -21.98 2.91
N LEU A 34 1.13 -21.08 3.90
CA LEU A 34 2.42 -20.59 4.38
C LEU A 34 3.25 -21.65 5.13
N CYS A 35 2.63 -22.67 5.72
CA CYS A 35 3.35 -23.78 6.31
C CYS A 35 4.16 -24.60 5.27
N THR A 36 3.76 -24.60 4.00
CA THR A 36 4.51 -25.32 2.95
C THR A 36 5.87 -24.68 2.63
N VAL A 37 6.07 -23.43 3.01
CA VAL A 37 7.34 -22.68 2.81
C VAL A 37 8.43 -23.16 3.76
N LEU A 38 8.04 -23.62 4.94
CA LEU A 38 8.95 -24.04 6.01
C LEU A 38 8.61 -25.48 6.47
N PRO A 39 8.86 -26.50 5.63
CA PRO A 39 8.40 -27.87 5.87
C PRO A 39 9.02 -28.48 7.14
N GLU A 40 10.21 -28.07 7.54
CA GLU A 40 10.88 -28.52 8.76
C GLU A 40 10.32 -27.87 10.04
N MET A 41 9.40 -26.88 9.90
CA MET A 41 8.86 -26.15 11.03
C MET A 41 7.43 -26.59 11.35
N THR A 42 7.13 -26.71 12.64
CA THR A 42 5.77 -27.00 13.08
C THR A 42 4.82 -25.85 12.72
N ARG A 43 3.54 -26.16 12.51
CA ARG A 43 2.49 -25.16 12.28
C ARG A 43 2.47 -24.05 13.35
N PHE A 44 2.75 -24.42 14.60
CA PHE A 44 2.85 -23.46 15.71
C PHE A 44 4.07 -22.53 15.56
N GLY A 45 5.20 -23.06 15.09
CA GLY A 45 6.40 -22.29 14.77
C GLY A 45 6.11 -21.24 13.70
N VAL A 46 5.49 -21.65 12.58
CA VAL A 46 5.10 -20.72 11.49
C VAL A 46 4.14 -19.64 12.00
N MET A 47 3.13 -20.02 12.79
CA MET A 47 2.20 -19.07 13.39
C MET A 47 2.90 -18.06 14.29
N ARG A 48 3.93 -18.47 15.05
CA ARG A 48 4.73 -17.57 15.88
C ARG A 48 5.53 -16.56 15.03
N HIS A 49 6.13 -17.02 13.91
CA HIS A 49 6.83 -16.14 12.97
C HIS A 49 5.89 -15.12 12.34
N LEU A 50 4.70 -15.56 11.89
CA LEU A 50 3.67 -14.66 11.36
C LEU A 50 3.22 -13.63 12.41
N GLY A 51 3.06 -14.04 13.67
CA GLY A 51 2.74 -13.12 14.77
C GLY A 51 3.81 -12.05 15.03
N VAL A 52 5.10 -12.37 14.79
CA VAL A 52 6.19 -11.37 14.86
C VAL A 52 6.14 -10.40 13.69
N LEU A 53 5.85 -10.90 12.48
CA LEU A 53 5.70 -10.08 11.28
C LEU A 53 4.47 -9.16 11.39
N GLU A 54 3.34 -9.67 11.90
CA GLU A 54 2.12 -8.90 12.13
C GLU A 54 2.34 -7.77 13.17
N LYS A 55 3.05 -8.05 14.28
CA LYS A 55 3.43 -7.05 15.29
C LYS A 55 4.42 -5.99 14.80
N ALA A 56 5.17 -6.28 13.75
CA ALA A 56 6.09 -5.36 13.11
C ALA A 56 5.45 -4.66 11.89
N ASP A 57 4.13 -4.84 11.70
CA ASP A 57 3.35 -4.32 10.56
C ASP A 57 3.89 -4.73 9.18
N LEU A 58 4.71 -5.78 9.10
CA LEU A 58 5.24 -6.31 7.84
C LEU A 58 4.24 -7.18 7.09
N ILE A 59 3.19 -7.62 7.76
CA ILE A 59 2.04 -8.29 7.16
C ILE A 59 0.74 -7.73 7.73
N ALA A 60 -0.26 -7.59 6.86
CA ALA A 60 -1.65 -7.36 7.25
C ALA A 60 -2.42 -8.68 7.25
N THR A 61 -3.49 -8.78 8.05
CA THR A 61 -4.35 -9.96 8.06
C THR A 61 -5.80 -9.57 7.85
N ARG A 62 -6.51 -10.39 7.08
CA ARG A 62 -7.95 -10.21 6.81
C ARG A 62 -8.69 -11.53 6.97
N LYS A 63 -9.87 -11.49 7.57
CA LYS A 63 -10.77 -12.63 7.63
C LYS A 63 -11.64 -12.68 6.37
N VAL A 64 -11.51 -13.76 5.60
CA VAL A 64 -12.33 -14.02 4.42
C VAL A 64 -13.12 -15.30 4.68
N GLY A 65 -14.40 -15.18 4.95
CA GLY A 65 -15.23 -16.30 5.40
C GLY A 65 -14.73 -16.87 6.73
N ARG A 66 -14.31 -18.13 6.74
CA ARG A 66 -13.76 -18.83 7.92
C ARG A 66 -12.23 -18.79 7.98
N GLU A 67 -11.55 -18.25 6.96
CA GLU A 67 -10.10 -18.24 6.84
C GLU A 67 -9.51 -16.89 7.25
N LYS A 68 -8.40 -16.91 7.98
CA LYS A 68 -7.52 -15.76 8.18
C LYS A 68 -6.47 -15.78 7.07
N ARG A 69 -6.45 -14.75 6.23
CA ARG A 69 -5.50 -14.58 5.14
C ARG A 69 -4.45 -13.53 5.49
N HIS A 70 -3.23 -13.74 5.01
CA HIS A 70 -2.06 -12.92 5.29
C HIS A 70 -1.62 -12.22 4.01
N TYR A 71 -1.31 -10.93 4.11
CA TYR A 71 -0.92 -10.07 3.01
C TYR A 71 0.38 -9.37 3.36
N LEU A 72 1.29 -9.23 2.39
CA LEU A 72 2.50 -8.46 2.57
C LEU A 72 2.16 -6.98 2.76
N ASN A 73 2.73 -6.36 3.79
CA ASN A 73 2.67 -4.91 3.97
C ASN A 73 4.07 -4.31 3.79
N PRO A 74 4.39 -3.75 2.61
CA PRO A 74 5.70 -3.19 2.33
C PRO A 74 5.93 -1.79 2.92
N VAL A 75 4.89 -1.14 3.49
CA VAL A 75 4.98 0.23 4.01
C VAL A 75 6.08 0.42 5.03
N PRO A 76 6.27 -0.44 6.06
CA PRO A 76 7.35 -0.26 7.03
C PRO A 76 8.74 -0.39 6.39
N ILE A 77 8.89 -1.25 5.36
CA ILE A 77 10.14 -1.39 4.60
C ILE A 77 10.42 -0.12 3.81
N ARG A 78 9.40 0.45 3.17
CA ARG A 78 9.52 1.70 2.43
C ARG A 78 9.93 2.86 3.35
N LEU A 79 9.27 3.01 4.48
CA LEU A 79 9.62 4.04 5.49
C LEU A 79 11.06 3.90 6.00
N MET A 80 11.53 2.65 6.17
CA MET A 80 12.91 2.36 6.52
C MET A 80 13.87 2.73 5.40
N HIS A 81 13.53 2.38 4.15
CA HIS A 81 14.30 2.76 2.96
C HIS A 81 14.43 4.29 2.86
N ASP A 82 13.35 5.03 2.98
CA ASP A 82 13.34 6.50 2.84
C ASP A 82 14.13 7.18 3.97
N ARG A 83 14.08 6.63 5.18
CA ARG A 83 14.82 7.18 6.32
C ARG A 83 16.33 6.88 6.29
N TRP A 84 16.70 5.67 5.85
CA TRP A 84 18.09 5.19 5.99
C TRP A 84 18.79 5.00 4.64
N ILE A 85 18.17 4.28 3.69
CA ILE A 85 18.83 3.87 2.45
C ILE A 85 18.92 5.03 1.47
N SER A 86 17.86 5.85 1.33
CA SER A 86 17.85 7.01 0.43
C SER A 86 18.96 8.02 0.73
N LYS A 87 19.40 8.11 1.99
CA LYS A 87 20.51 8.98 2.39
C LYS A 87 21.88 8.49 1.93
N TYR A 88 22.01 7.17 1.68
CA TYR A 88 23.25 6.50 1.37
C TYR A 88 23.27 5.90 -0.04
N ALA A 89 22.10 5.69 -0.65
CA ALA A 89 21.97 5.25 -2.02
C ALA A 89 22.12 6.45 -2.95
N LEU A 90 23.33 6.72 -3.38
CA LEU A 90 23.63 7.63 -4.48
C LEU A 90 22.95 7.15 -5.78
N PRO A 91 22.72 8.04 -6.79
CA PRO A 91 21.80 7.88 -7.92
C PRO A 91 22.04 6.67 -8.85
N VAL A 92 22.99 5.82 -8.54
CA VAL A 92 23.47 4.73 -9.45
C VAL A 92 22.53 3.51 -9.46
N LEU A 93 21.69 3.30 -8.45
CA LEU A 93 20.87 2.07 -8.35
C LEU A 93 19.54 2.12 -9.10
N GLY A 94 19.01 3.30 -9.41
CA GLY A 94 17.76 3.43 -10.18
C GLY A 94 17.88 3.01 -11.65
N ALA A 95 19.07 3.12 -12.25
CA ALA A 95 19.29 2.75 -13.64
C ALA A 95 19.50 1.24 -13.85
N MET A 96 19.88 0.47 -12.83
CA MET A 96 20.16 -0.97 -12.95
C MET A 96 18.96 -1.88 -12.68
N SER A 97 17.95 -1.40 -11.95
CA SER A 97 16.74 -2.21 -11.67
C SER A 97 15.86 -2.37 -12.90
N ASN A 98 15.70 -1.32 -13.71
CA ASN A 98 14.85 -1.34 -14.89
C ASN A 98 15.36 -2.24 -16.03
N LEU A 99 16.63 -2.67 -16.01
CA LEU A 99 17.20 -3.52 -17.05
C LEU A 99 16.96 -5.02 -16.83
N LYS A 100 16.76 -5.44 -15.57
CA LYS A 100 16.59 -6.85 -15.22
C LYS A 100 15.18 -7.36 -15.52
N ASP A 101 14.17 -6.53 -15.29
CA ASP A 101 12.76 -6.91 -15.44
C ASP A 101 12.31 -6.99 -16.92
N HIS A 102 13.04 -6.36 -17.83
CA HIS A 102 12.77 -6.40 -19.28
C HIS A 102 13.20 -7.71 -19.99
N LEU A 103 13.95 -8.58 -19.32
CA LEU A 103 14.52 -9.80 -19.91
C LEU A 103 13.76 -11.09 -19.56
N GLU A 104 12.79 -11.07 -18.65
CA GLU A 104 12.04 -12.26 -18.24
C GLU A 104 10.55 -12.19 -18.62
N GLY A 105 10.25 -12.20 -19.92
CA GLY A 105 8.89 -12.24 -20.46
C GLY A 105 8.08 -13.46 -19.97
N ARG A 106 7.02 -13.22 -19.18
CA ARG A 106 5.98 -14.21 -18.87
C ARG A 106 4.60 -13.62 -19.07
N PRO A 107 3.74 -14.19 -19.92
CA PRO A 107 2.33 -13.81 -19.97
C PRO A 107 1.54 -14.56 -18.90
N VAL A 108 0.90 -13.86 -17.99
CA VAL A 108 -0.07 -14.45 -17.05
C VAL A 108 -1.34 -13.63 -17.05
N THR A 109 -2.42 -14.20 -17.58
CA THR A 109 -3.78 -13.69 -17.52
C THR A 109 -4.52 -14.27 -16.32
N ALA A 110 -4.14 -13.92 -15.11
CA ALA A 110 -4.89 -14.20 -13.90
C ALA A 110 -5.11 -12.91 -13.12
N ASN A 111 -6.28 -12.72 -12.52
CA ASN A 111 -6.46 -11.62 -11.56
C ASN A 111 -5.55 -11.86 -10.37
N LEU A 112 -4.79 -10.83 -9.99
CA LEU A 112 -4.00 -10.86 -8.77
C LEU A 112 -4.93 -10.87 -7.55
N PRO A 113 -4.52 -11.49 -6.43
CA PRO A 113 -5.22 -11.31 -5.17
C PRO A 113 -5.21 -9.82 -4.78
N ASP A 114 -6.20 -9.39 -3.99
CA ASP A 114 -6.24 -8.01 -3.48
C ASP A 114 -4.93 -7.66 -2.79
N HIS A 115 -4.39 -6.49 -3.10
CA HIS A 115 -3.26 -5.93 -2.37
C HIS A 115 -3.79 -5.22 -1.13
N VAL A 116 -3.24 -5.54 0.03
CA VAL A 116 -3.66 -4.98 1.32
C VAL A 116 -2.48 -4.34 2.03
N TYR A 117 -2.57 -3.04 2.26
CA TYR A 117 -1.57 -2.25 2.97
C TYR A 117 -2.17 -1.73 4.27
N SER A 118 -1.44 -1.84 5.37
CA SER A 118 -1.87 -1.28 6.65
C SER A 118 -0.78 -0.44 7.29
N VAL A 119 -1.20 0.66 7.93
CA VAL A 119 -0.30 1.55 8.66
C VAL A 119 -1.02 2.16 9.86
N TYR A 120 -0.31 2.31 10.97
CA TYR A 120 -0.78 3.10 12.11
C TYR A 120 -0.33 4.55 11.97
N LEU A 121 -1.28 5.48 12.14
CA LEU A 121 -1.06 6.92 12.06
C LEU A 121 -1.26 7.53 13.44
N LYS A 122 -0.35 8.42 13.85
CA LYS A 122 -0.49 9.20 15.07
C LYS A 122 -1.40 10.41 14.81
N ALA A 123 -2.69 10.12 14.64
CA ALA A 123 -3.74 11.11 14.46
C ALA A 123 -5.09 10.46 14.73
N ASP A 124 -6.09 11.26 15.08
CA ASP A 124 -7.46 10.79 15.18
C ASP A 124 -8.06 10.45 13.81
N GLN A 125 -9.10 9.66 13.81
CA GLN A 125 -9.76 9.15 12.62
C GLN A 125 -10.33 10.28 11.74
N ALA A 126 -10.88 11.34 12.33
CA ALA A 126 -11.43 12.48 11.61
C ALA A 126 -10.33 13.28 10.89
N ARG A 127 -9.15 13.40 11.51
CA ARG A 127 -7.97 14.01 10.87
C ARG A 127 -7.49 13.21 9.66
N VAL A 128 -7.43 11.90 9.77
CA VAL A 128 -7.04 11.02 8.64
C VAL A 128 -8.10 11.08 7.54
N TRP A 129 -9.38 11.00 7.91
CA TRP A 129 -10.48 11.12 6.95
C TRP A 129 -10.41 12.40 6.14
N ARG A 130 -10.21 13.52 6.80
CA ARG A 130 -10.04 14.82 6.11
C ARG A 130 -8.85 14.77 5.14
N ALA A 131 -7.73 14.20 5.56
CA ALA A 131 -6.55 14.12 4.70
C ALA A 131 -6.79 13.36 3.40
N ILE A 132 -7.65 12.33 3.39
CA ILE A 132 -7.95 11.55 2.18
C ILE A 132 -9.09 12.12 1.34
N THR A 133 -9.90 13.04 1.88
CA THR A 133 -11.08 13.59 1.19
C THR A 133 -10.98 15.08 0.84
N ASP A 134 -9.97 15.78 1.32
CA ASP A 134 -9.70 17.19 1.04
C ASP A 134 -8.64 17.35 -0.03
N GLY A 135 -8.97 18.05 -1.13
CA GLY A 135 -8.06 18.22 -2.27
C GLY A 135 -6.81 19.04 -1.96
N VAL A 136 -6.87 20.00 -1.01
CA VAL A 136 -5.69 20.77 -0.60
C VAL A 136 -4.72 19.87 0.19
N GLU A 137 -5.25 18.94 0.96
CA GLU A 137 -4.44 18.00 1.72
C GLU A 137 -3.86 16.90 0.82
N THR A 138 -4.64 16.34 -0.12
CA THR A 138 -4.13 15.31 -1.03
C THR A 138 -2.99 15.80 -1.92
N GLU A 139 -2.98 17.07 -2.31
CA GLU A 139 -1.89 17.68 -3.06
C GLU A 139 -0.52 17.51 -2.36
N GLN A 140 -0.49 17.42 -1.03
CA GLN A 140 0.75 17.34 -0.25
C GLN A 140 1.42 15.95 -0.29
N TYR A 141 0.68 14.89 -0.63
CA TYR A 141 1.22 13.53 -0.56
C TYR A 141 0.75 12.60 -1.70
N TYR A 142 -0.25 13.01 -2.50
CA TYR A 142 -0.82 12.20 -3.56
C TYR A 142 -0.31 12.66 -4.93
N TYR A 143 0.99 12.62 -5.14
CA TYR A 143 1.67 13.06 -6.38
C TYR A 143 1.31 14.48 -6.84
N GLY A 144 1.00 15.39 -5.91
CA GLY A 144 0.63 16.77 -6.24
C GLY A 144 -0.76 16.91 -6.85
N THR A 145 -1.62 15.88 -6.75
CA THR A 145 -3.00 15.93 -7.27
C THR A 145 -4.00 16.30 -6.19
N ARG A 146 -5.04 17.02 -6.60
CA ARG A 146 -6.18 17.41 -5.76
C ARG A 146 -7.35 16.48 -6.02
N VAL A 147 -7.84 15.84 -4.98
CA VAL A 147 -9.08 15.06 -5.06
C VAL A 147 -10.30 15.98 -5.02
N GLY A 148 -11.31 15.67 -5.83
CA GLY A 148 -12.61 16.36 -5.84
C GLY A 148 -13.76 15.37 -5.95
N SER A 149 -14.77 15.52 -5.08
CA SER A 149 -16.03 14.75 -5.13
C SER A 149 -17.07 15.42 -4.25
N THR A 150 -18.35 15.07 -4.43
CA THR A 150 -19.43 15.38 -3.46
C THR A 150 -19.49 14.37 -2.32
N TRP A 151 -18.70 13.30 -2.36
CA TRP A 151 -18.62 12.24 -1.36
C TRP A 151 -19.96 11.56 -1.05
N GLU A 152 -20.79 11.41 -2.07
CA GLU A 152 -22.03 10.63 -2.04
C GLU A 152 -21.85 9.35 -2.85
N ARG A 153 -22.55 8.28 -2.50
CA ARG A 153 -22.50 7.06 -3.29
C ARG A 153 -22.95 7.32 -4.73
N GLY A 154 -22.17 6.87 -5.70
CA GLY A 154 -22.36 7.14 -7.13
C GLY A 154 -21.78 8.48 -7.59
N ALA A 155 -21.21 9.28 -6.68
CA ALA A 155 -20.59 10.54 -7.06
C ALA A 155 -19.28 10.31 -7.82
N ARG A 156 -19.04 11.15 -8.82
CA ARG A 156 -17.75 11.16 -9.51
C ARG A 156 -16.64 11.62 -8.58
N ILE A 157 -15.48 10.99 -8.69
CA ILE A 157 -14.23 11.39 -8.06
C ILE A 157 -13.27 11.80 -9.18
N THR A 158 -12.54 12.91 -8.98
CA THR A 158 -11.43 13.32 -9.85
C THR A 158 -10.17 13.55 -9.03
N TYR A 159 -9.02 13.24 -9.63
CA TYR A 159 -7.70 13.63 -9.15
C TYR A 159 -7.07 14.50 -10.22
N GLU A 160 -6.86 15.77 -9.94
CA GLU A 160 -6.41 16.76 -10.91
C GLU A 160 -5.10 17.43 -10.43
N TYR A 161 -4.19 17.64 -11.38
CA TYR A 161 -3.01 18.48 -11.13
C TYR A 161 -3.42 19.97 -11.00
N PRO A 162 -2.57 20.83 -10.42
CA PRO A 162 -2.85 22.26 -10.28
C PRO A 162 -3.12 23.00 -11.60
N ASP A 163 -2.65 22.46 -12.72
CA ASP A 163 -2.90 23.00 -14.06
C ASP A 163 -4.24 22.55 -14.66
N GLY A 164 -5.03 21.75 -13.93
CA GLY A 164 -6.31 21.20 -14.36
C GLY A 164 -6.22 19.91 -15.16
N THR A 165 -5.02 19.36 -15.37
CA THR A 165 -4.83 18.08 -16.04
C THR A 165 -5.38 16.94 -15.17
N LEU A 166 -6.25 16.10 -15.75
CA LEU A 166 -6.84 14.94 -15.06
C LEU A 166 -5.81 13.82 -14.94
N ALA A 167 -5.43 13.48 -13.71
CA ALA A 167 -4.56 12.35 -13.41
C ALA A 167 -5.33 11.03 -13.29
N ALA A 168 -6.49 11.06 -12.64
CA ALA A 168 -7.36 9.89 -12.49
C ALA A 168 -8.81 10.32 -12.26
N ASP A 169 -9.75 9.43 -12.57
CA ASP A 169 -11.15 9.59 -12.19
C ASP A 169 -11.75 8.27 -11.69
N GLY A 170 -12.96 8.35 -11.16
CA GLY A 170 -13.68 7.19 -10.66
C GLY A 170 -15.02 7.57 -10.08
N GLU A 171 -15.58 6.66 -9.31
CA GLU A 171 -16.89 6.78 -8.68
C GLU A 171 -16.82 6.29 -7.22
N VAL A 172 -17.54 6.93 -6.32
CA VAL A 172 -17.76 6.47 -4.96
C VAL A 172 -18.66 5.24 -4.97
N LEU A 173 -18.12 4.07 -4.69
CA LEU A 173 -18.85 2.80 -4.67
C LEU A 173 -19.59 2.59 -3.34
N ASP A 174 -18.94 2.96 -2.24
CA ASP A 174 -19.47 2.85 -0.88
C ASP A 174 -18.75 3.85 0.04
N ILE A 175 -19.49 4.44 0.99
CA ILE A 175 -18.94 5.44 1.90
C ILE A 175 -19.63 5.39 3.26
N ASP A 176 -18.82 5.38 4.32
CA ASP A 176 -19.24 5.43 5.73
C ASP A 176 -18.25 6.32 6.51
N PRO A 177 -18.42 7.65 6.49
CA PRO A 177 -17.52 8.57 7.17
C PRO A 177 -17.55 8.43 8.69
N PRO A 178 -16.41 8.45 9.39
CA PRO A 178 -15.05 8.52 8.90
C PRO A 178 -14.38 7.12 8.77
N ASN A 179 -15.17 6.03 8.65
CA ASN A 179 -14.71 4.65 8.80
C ASN A 179 -14.24 4.04 7.47
N LYS A 180 -14.90 4.39 6.35
CA LYS A 180 -14.70 3.69 5.09
C LYS A 180 -14.99 4.56 3.87
N LEU A 181 -14.12 4.45 2.85
CA LEU A 181 -14.34 4.94 1.50
C LEU A 181 -13.94 3.84 0.51
N ALA A 182 -14.90 3.35 -0.29
CA ALA A 182 -14.63 2.47 -1.41
C ALA A 182 -14.94 3.18 -2.72
N MET A 183 -14.04 3.10 -3.69
CA MET A 183 -14.17 3.79 -4.97
C MET A 183 -13.61 2.96 -6.11
N SER A 184 -14.09 3.22 -7.34
CA SER A 184 -13.35 2.87 -8.53
C SER A 184 -12.26 3.91 -8.77
N PHE A 185 -11.15 3.49 -9.40
CA PHE A 185 -10.03 4.36 -9.70
C PHE A 185 -9.52 4.04 -11.10
N HIS A 186 -9.62 5.00 -12.01
CA HIS A 186 -9.20 4.87 -13.40
C HIS A 186 -8.09 5.88 -13.68
N ALA A 187 -6.88 5.40 -13.82
CA ALA A 187 -5.71 6.21 -14.10
C ALA A 187 -5.74 6.78 -15.53
N ARG A 188 -5.29 8.03 -15.70
CA ARG A 188 -5.29 8.77 -16.97
C ARG A 188 -3.90 9.26 -17.37
N TRP A 189 -2.89 9.05 -16.55
CA TRP A 189 -1.54 9.56 -16.80
C TRP A 189 -0.75 8.76 -17.85
N ASP A 190 -1.18 7.55 -18.20
CA ASP A 190 -0.53 6.69 -19.19
C ASP A 190 -1.57 5.98 -20.08
N PRO A 191 -1.48 6.06 -21.42
CA PRO A 191 -2.45 5.47 -22.33
C PRO A 191 -2.58 3.94 -22.20
N THR A 192 -1.52 3.23 -21.82
CA THR A 192 -1.57 1.77 -21.62
C THR A 192 -2.38 1.43 -20.38
N ILE A 193 -2.12 2.13 -19.26
CA ILE A 193 -2.84 1.95 -18.01
C ILE A 193 -4.31 2.35 -18.17
N GLU A 194 -4.58 3.45 -18.88
CA GLU A 194 -5.95 3.86 -19.19
C GLU A 194 -6.70 2.77 -19.98
N ALA A 195 -6.08 2.14 -20.95
CA ALA A 195 -6.67 1.06 -21.75
C ALA A 195 -6.92 -0.23 -20.95
N GLU A 196 -6.20 -0.47 -19.86
CA GLU A 196 -6.40 -1.62 -18.96
C GLU A 196 -7.67 -1.50 -18.10
N GLY A 197 -8.20 -0.28 -17.94
CA GLY A 197 -9.46 0.02 -17.25
C GLY A 197 -9.31 0.28 -15.76
N PRO A 198 -10.44 0.52 -15.06
CA PRO A 198 -10.45 0.89 -13.66
C PRO A 198 -10.14 -0.28 -12.73
N VAL A 199 -9.56 0.04 -11.58
CA VAL A 199 -9.39 -0.85 -10.43
C VAL A 199 -10.33 -0.41 -9.30
N THR A 200 -10.42 -1.18 -8.22
CA THR A 200 -11.12 -0.77 -6.99
C THR A 200 -10.11 -0.40 -5.92
N MET A 201 -10.42 0.63 -5.15
CA MET A 201 -9.63 1.06 -4.01
C MET A 201 -10.54 1.26 -2.80
N THR A 202 -10.20 0.64 -1.68
CA THR A 202 -10.95 0.80 -0.42
C THR A 202 -10.02 1.29 0.66
N TRP A 203 -10.41 2.34 1.35
CA TRP A 203 -9.77 2.92 2.52
C TRP A 203 -10.61 2.59 3.73
N GLU A 204 -10.06 1.85 4.67
CA GLU A 204 -10.71 1.49 5.94
C GLU A 204 -9.92 2.12 7.09
N LEU A 205 -10.61 2.85 7.97
CA LEU A 205 -10.04 3.54 9.12
C LEU A 205 -10.63 2.96 10.39
N GLU A 206 -9.77 2.49 11.28
CA GLU A 206 -10.14 1.96 12.59
C GLU A 206 -9.48 2.83 13.68
N ALA A 207 -10.27 3.40 14.59
CA ALA A 207 -9.74 4.13 15.73
C ALA A 207 -9.10 3.14 16.73
N GLU A 208 -7.81 3.30 16.99
CA GLU A 208 -7.04 2.49 17.96
C GLU A 208 -6.77 3.24 19.28
N GLY A 209 -7.36 4.44 19.39
CA GLY A 209 -7.24 5.33 20.54
C GLY A 209 -7.57 6.77 20.17
N PRO A 210 -7.50 7.72 21.12
CA PRO A 210 -7.88 9.11 20.87
C PRO A 210 -6.98 9.84 19.84
N GLU A 211 -5.75 9.41 19.69
CA GLU A 211 -4.76 10.00 18.76
C GLU A 211 -4.09 8.93 17.88
N SER A 212 -4.76 7.83 17.64
CA SER A 212 -4.19 6.74 16.83
C SER A 212 -5.26 6.10 15.95
N THR A 213 -4.96 6.00 14.66
CA THR A 213 -5.82 5.40 13.66
C THR A 213 -5.04 4.34 12.88
N LYS A 214 -5.61 3.15 12.74
CA LYS A 214 -5.16 2.16 11.79
C LYS A 214 -5.85 2.42 10.45
N LEU A 215 -5.07 2.67 9.44
CA LEU A 215 -5.51 2.79 8.05
C LEU A 215 -5.17 1.49 7.32
N THR A 216 -6.17 0.92 6.63
CA THR A 216 -5.99 -0.19 5.71
C THR A 216 -6.44 0.23 4.31
N VAL A 217 -5.56 0.07 3.32
CA VAL A 217 -5.88 0.33 1.91
C VAL A 217 -5.89 -0.98 1.17
N ILE A 218 -6.98 -1.25 0.47
CA ILE A 218 -7.20 -2.49 -0.28
C ILE A 218 -7.36 -2.10 -1.75
N THR A 219 -6.52 -2.65 -2.62
CA THR A 219 -6.62 -2.47 -4.08
C THR A 219 -7.01 -3.80 -4.70
N GLY A 220 -8.13 -3.83 -5.40
CA GLY A 220 -8.65 -5.01 -6.07
C GLY A 220 -8.82 -4.82 -7.58
N GLY A 221 -8.95 -5.93 -8.31
CA GLY A 221 -9.15 -5.91 -9.76
C GLY A 221 -7.87 -5.74 -10.58
N LEU A 222 -6.69 -5.83 -9.96
CA LEU A 222 -5.40 -5.82 -10.66
C LEU A 222 -5.21 -7.11 -11.47
N LYS A 223 -4.79 -6.97 -12.72
CA LYS A 223 -4.49 -8.10 -13.60
C LYS A 223 -3.00 -8.43 -13.53
N ALA A 224 -2.65 -9.70 -13.38
CA ALA A 224 -1.25 -10.11 -13.35
C ALA A 224 -0.52 -9.75 -14.66
N GLY A 225 0.67 -9.13 -14.54
CA GLY A 225 1.48 -8.70 -15.68
C GLY A 225 0.95 -7.46 -16.40
N SER A 226 -0.08 -6.77 -15.86
CA SER A 226 -0.51 -5.49 -16.37
C SER A 226 0.41 -4.36 -15.86
N LYS A 227 0.55 -3.30 -16.65
CA LYS A 227 1.29 -2.10 -16.26
C LYS A 227 0.64 -1.43 -15.04
N THR A 228 -0.69 -1.47 -14.97
CA THR A 228 -1.46 -1.00 -13.80
C THR A 228 -1.01 -1.73 -12.53
N ALA A 229 -0.86 -3.06 -12.56
CA ALA A 229 -0.44 -3.82 -11.37
C ALA A 229 0.99 -3.46 -10.93
N GLU A 230 1.91 -3.27 -11.87
CA GLU A 230 3.30 -2.86 -11.59
C GLU A 230 3.36 -1.49 -10.92
N GLU A 231 2.68 -0.49 -11.50
CA GLU A 231 2.71 0.88 -10.97
C GLU A 231 1.94 1.03 -9.66
N PHE A 232 0.79 0.36 -9.51
CA PHE A 232 0.00 0.44 -8.28
C PHE A 232 0.71 -0.18 -7.07
N THR A 233 1.47 -1.26 -7.27
CA THR A 233 2.23 -1.89 -6.19
C THR A 233 3.22 -0.91 -5.53
N GLY A 234 3.94 -0.12 -6.31
CA GLY A 234 4.84 0.91 -5.79
C GLY A 234 4.15 2.21 -5.40
N GLY A 235 3.19 2.64 -6.23
CA GLY A 235 2.49 3.92 -6.07
C GLY A 235 1.68 4.03 -4.77
N ILE A 236 0.94 2.98 -4.42
CA ILE A 236 0.13 2.99 -3.18
C ILE A 236 0.99 3.04 -1.92
N VAL A 237 2.15 2.36 -1.94
CA VAL A 237 3.10 2.40 -0.82
C VAL A 237 3.65 3.81 -0.63
N TYR A 238 3.96 4.51 -1.74
CA TYR A 238 4.39 5.90 -1.72
C TYR A 238 3.32 6.82 -1.14
N ILE A 239 2.07 6.72 -1.62
CA ILE A 239 0.93 7.51 -1.16
C ILE A 239 0.69 7.30 0.35
N VAL A 240 0.63 6.06 0.81
CA VAL A 240 0.37 5.74 2.22
C VAL A 240 1.52 6.22 3.13
N SER A 241 2.77 6.13 2.67
CA SER A 241 3.93 6.65 3.40
C SER A 241 3.92 8.19 3.47
N GLY A 242 3.56 8.83 2.36
CA GLY A 242 3.40 10.28 2.27
C GLY A 242 2.27 10.79 3.16
N LEU A 243 1.09 10.16 3.10
CA LEU A 243 -0.04 10.45 3.97
C LEU A 243 0.35 10.35 5.45
N LYS A 244 1.03 9.25 5.84
CA LYS A 244 1.50 9.08 7.23
C LYS A 244 2.39 10.23 7.65
N THR A 245 3.40 10.55 6.85
CA THR A 245 4.33 11.65 7.15
C THR A 245 3.59 12.98 7.27
N TYR A 246 2.72 13.28 6.31
CA TYR A 246 1.97 14.53 6.29
C TYR A 246 1.03 14.69 7.49
N VAL A 247 0.26 13.66 7.81
CA VAL A 247 -0.71 13.69 8.92
C VAL A 247 0.01 13.84 10.27
N GLU A 248 1.16 13.18 10.45
CA GLU A 248 1.92 13.17 11.71
C GLU A 248 2.81 14.41 11.90
N THR A 249 3.27 15.05 10.83
CA THR A 249 4.24 16.16 10.89
C THR A 249 3.71 17.50 10.39
N GLY A 250 2.58 17.48 9.65
CA GLY A 250 2.05 18.66 8.96
C GLY A 250 2.83 19.10 7.71
N ALA A 251 3.84 18.31 7.30
CA ALA A 251 4.68 18.61 6.14
C ALA A 251 4.71 17.42 5.17
N PRO A 252 4.81 17.67 3.85
CA PRO A 252 4.94 16.57 2.87
C PRO A 252 6.22 15.76 3.11
N MET A 253 6.21 14.51 2.70
CA MET A 253 7.40 13.66 2.69
C MET A 253 8.44 14.27 1.76
N ALA A 254 9.65 14.54 2.27
CA ALA A 254 10.74 15.04 1.45
C ALA A 254 11.13 13.96 0.41
N VAL A 255 10.80 14.21 -0.84
CA VAL A 255 11.29 13.41 -1.97
C VAL A 255 12.61 14.01 -2.39
N ALA A 256 13.67 13.18 -2.47
CA ALA A 256 14.89 13.63 -3.11
C ALA A 256 14.52 14.06 -4.55
N ALA A 257 14.77 15.32 -4.87
CA ALA A 257 14.56 15.80 -6.24
C ALA A 257 15.31 14.86 -7.19
N ALA A 258 14.58 14.30 -8.14
CA ALA A 258 15.19 13.57 -9.24
C ALA A 258 16.05 14.58 -10.00
N GLY A 259 17.37 14.49 -9.80
CA GLY A 259 18.37 15.25 -10.53
C GLY A 259 18.61 14.66 -11.91
#